data_84a0e830695740401d8c7c04764883d2
#
_entry.id   84a0e830695740401d8c7c04764883d2
#
_cell.length_a   1.000
_cell.length_b   1.000
_cell.length_c   1.000
_cell.angle_alpha   90.00
_cell.angle_beta   90.00
_cell.angle_gamma   90.00
#
_symmetry.space_group_name_H-M   'P 1'
#
loop_
_entity.id
_entity.type
_entity.pdbx_description
1 polymer ?
#
loop_
_entity_poly.entity_id
_entity_poly.type
_entity_poly.pdbx_seq_one_letter_code
_entity_poly.pdbx_strand_id
1 'polypeptide(L)'
;MQMTLRWYGSKYDTVTLKQIRQIPGVTGVISTLYGTAPGEVWEMDDILALKTEIEAAGLQLAGIESVNIHDAIKIGSPDREQYIENYITTLERLGQAGIHMVCYNFMPVFDWTRTDLFHPVGDGSTALFYDCLLYTSPSPRD
;
A
#
# COMPACT_ATOMS: atom_id res chain seq x y z
N MET A 1 -21.80 -4.03 -2.35
CA MET A 1 -20.41 -3.82 -2.85
C MET A 1 -20.09 -2.33 -2.73
N GLN A 2 -18.93 -1.95 -2.18
CA GLN A 2 -18.48 -0.58 -2.09
C GLN A 2 -17.45 -0.31 -3.19
N MET A 3 -17.62 0.77 -3.95
CA MET A 3 -16.63 1.19 -4.93
C MET A 3 -15.61 2.09 -4.25
N THR A 4 -14.34 1.75 -4.39
CA THR A 4 -13.21 2.45 -3.76
C THR A 4 -12.12 2.74 -4.79
N LEU A 5 -11.29 3.73 -4.51
CA LEU A 5 -10.06 4.00 -5.25
C LEU A 5 -8.85 3.90 -4.33
N ARG A 6 -7.71 3.52 -4.88
CA ARG A 6 -6.43 3.64 -4.19
C ARG A 6 -6.04 5.12 -4.12
N TRP A 7 -5.69 5.61 -2.93
CA TRP A 7 -5.17 6.95 -2.73
C TRP A 7 -3.85 6.90 -1.97
N TYR A 8 -2.83 7.53 -2.52
CA TYR A 8 -1.46 7.47 -2.01
C TYR A 8 -1.14 8.55 -0.97
N GLY A 9 -2.16 9.27 -0.47
CA GLY A 9 -1.98 10.34 0.52
C GLY A 9 -1.69 11.69 -0.12
N SER A 10 -2.06 12.76 0.58
CA SER A 10 -1.92 14.15 0.12
C SER A 10 -0.49 14.55 -0.27
N LYS A 11 0.50 13.83 0.25
CA LYS A 11 1.92 14.09 0.02
C LYS A 11 2.49 13.42 -1.25
N TYR A 12 1.88 12.32 -1.69
CA TYR A 12 2.42 11.46 -2.74
C TYR A 12 1.50 11.30 -3.94
N ASP A 13 0.22 11.64 -3.79
CA ASP A 13 -0.77 11.53 -4.86
C ASP A 13 -1.06 12.88 -5.49
N THR A 14 -1.14 12.92 -6.81
CA THR A 14 -1.57 14.10 -7.56
C THR A 14 -3.09 14.22 -7.61
N VAL A 15 -3.80 13.12 -7.36
CA VAL A 15 -5.26 13.07 -7.28
C VAL A 15 -5.70 13.37 -5.85
N THR A 16 -6.52 14.38 -5.68
CA THR A 16 -7.02 14.81 -4.38
C THR A 16 -8.27 14.02 -3.96
N LEU A 17 -8.51 13.91 -2.65
CA LEU A 17 -9.74 13.31 -2.11
C LEU A 17 -10.99 14.03 -2.64
N LYS A 18 -10.91 15.35 -2.88
CA LYS A 18 -12.00 16.13 -3.48
C LYS A 18 -12.34 15.66 -4.90
N GLN A 19 -11.34 15.33 -5.71
CA GLN A 19 -11.55 14.79 -7.06
C GLN A 19 -12.13 13.38 -7.00
N ILE A 20 -11.61 12.52 -6.11
CA ILE A 20 -12.15 11.16 -5.89
C ILE A 20 -13.62 11.24 -5.48
N ARG A 21 -13.99 12.17 -4.60
CA ARG A 21 -15.36 12.36 -4.13
C ARG A 21 -16.35 12.75 -5.25
N GLN A 22 -15.85 13.30 -6.35
CA GLN A 22 -16.70 13.68 -7.51
C GLN A 22 -17.06 12.49 -8.41
N ILE A 23 -16.41 11.35 -8.25
CA ILE A 23 -16.67 10.17 -9.10
C ILE A 23 -17.98 9.50 -8.62
N PRO A 24 -19.00 9.38 -9.49
CA PRO A 24 -20.27 8.78 -9.12
C PRO A 24 -20.10 7.35 -8.61
N GLY A 25 -20.69 7.03 -7.45
CA GLY A 25 -20.67 5.70 -6.86
C GLY A 25 -19.41 5.37 -6.01
N VAL A 26 -18.36 6.18 -6.08
CA VAL A 26 -17.19 6.03 -5.20
C VAL A 26 -17.52 6.62 -3.82
N THR A 27 -17.39 5.80 -2.78
CA THR A 27 -17.71 6.19 -1.40
C THR A 27 -16.56 6.01 -0.44
N GLY A 28 -15.46 5.42 -0.89
CA GLY A 28 -14.29 5.20 -0.04
C GLY A 28 -12.99 5.13 -0.81
N VAL A 29 -11.92 5.09 -0.04
CA VAL A 29 -10.56 4.91 -0.54
C VAL A 29 -9.84 3.80 0.23
N ILE A 30 -8.87 3.21 -0.43
CA ILE A 30 -7.86 2.33 0.15
C ILE A 30 -6.58 3.15 0.24
N SER A 31 -5.92 3.17 1.39
CA SER A 31 -4.70 3.96 1.59
C SER A 31 -3.70 3.24 2.51
N THR A 32 -2.61 3.89 2.87
CA THR A 32 -1.61 3.37 3.82
C THR A 32 -0.87 4.51 4.53
N LEU A 33 -0.10 4.18 5.57
CA LEU A 33 0.88 5.08 6.17
C LEU A 33 2.25 4.89 5.49
N TYR A 34 2.86 6.00 5.07
CA TYR A 34 4.17 5.98 4.40
C TYR A 34 5.34 6.38 5.31
N GLY A 35 5.03 6.86 6.52
CA GLY A 35 6.05 7.35 7.46
C GLY A 35 6.65 6.29 8.37
N THR A 36 6.04 5.10 8.44
CA THR A 36 6.45 4.00 9.32
C THR A 36 7.24 2.97 8.54
N ALA A 37 8.40 2.58 9.04
CA ALA A 37 9.23 1.57 8.38
C ALA A 37 8.59 0.18 8.46
N PRO A 38 8.88 -0.72 7.47
CA PRO A 38 8.43 -2.10 7.54
C PRO A 38 8.84 -2.78 8.85
N GLY A 39 7.90 -3.42 9.52
CA GLY A 39 8.12 -4.11 10.80
C GLY A 39 7.99 -3.24 12.04
N GLU A 40 7.84 -1.94 11.91
CA GLU A 40 7.49 -1.07 13.03
C GLU A 40 5.98 -1.07 13.28
N VAL A 41 5.61 -0.86 14.54
CA VAL A 41 4.20 -0.74 14.95
C VAL A 41 3.64 0.60 14.48
N TRP A 42 2.47 0.58 13.87
CA TRP A 42 1.75 1.80 13.51
C TRP A 42 1.12 2.44 14.75
N GLU A 43 1.40 3.72 14.95
CA GLU A 43 0.82 4.43 16.08
C GLU A 43 -0.66 4.75 15.84
N MET A 44 -1.46 4.66 16.91
CA MET A 44 -2.91 4.88 16.84
C MET A 44 -3.23 6.29 16.34
N ASP A 45 -2.47 7.28 16.76
CA ASP A 45 -2.68 8.67 16.37
C ASP A 45 -2.48 8.89 14.88
N ASP A 46 -1.49 8.20 14.25
CA ASP A 46 -1.25 8.26 12.81
C ASP A 46 -2.37 7.58 12.02
N ILE A 47 -2.87 6.44 12.52
CA ILE A 47 -4.01 5.73 11.94
C ILE A 47 -5.27 6.63 11.97
N LEU A 48 -5.54 7.25 13.11
CA LEU A 48 -6.69 8.13 13.29
C LEU A 48 -6.56 9.43 12.48
N ALA A 49 -5.35 9.97 12.33
CA ALA A 49 -5.08 11.14 11.51
C ALA A 49 -5.41 10.86 10.03
N LEU A 50 -4.92 9.75 9.48
CA LEU A 50 -5.23 9.31 8.11
C LEU A 50 -6.75 9.12 7.93
N LYS A 51 -7.40 8.43 8.86
CA LYS A 51 -8.84 8.21 8.82
C LYS A 51 -9.61 9.54 8.84
N THR A 52 -9.25 10.45 9.73
CA THR A 52 -9.89 11.76 9.87
C THR A 52 -9.73 12.60 8.60
N GLU A 53 -8.56 12.61 7.98
CA GLU A 53 -8.31 13.32 6.71
C GLU A 53 -9.27 12.84 5.60
N ILE A 54 -9.43 11.51 5.49
CA ILE A 54 -10.30 10.90 4.47
C ILE A 54 -11.78 11.19 4.77
N GLU A 55 -12.20 11.05 6.02
CA GLU A 55 -13.59 11.28 6.45
C GLU A 55 -14.00 12.74 6.33
N ALA A 56 -13.08 13.67 6.58
CA ALA A 56 -13.33 15.11 6.36
C ALA A 56 -13.64 15.46 4.89
N ALA A 57 -13.18 14.65 3.94
CA ALA A 57 -13.52 14.78 2.53
C ALA A 57 -14.84 14.10 2.15
N GLY A 58 -15.57 13.51 3.09
CA GLY A 58 -16.82 12.78 2.87
C GLY A 58 -16.63 11.40 2.21
N LEU A 59 -15.46 10.80 2.41
CA LEU A 59 -15.12 9.44 1.97
C LEU A 59 -14.86 8.55 3.18
N GLN A 60 -14.89 7.23 2.99
CA GLN A 60 -14.54 6.25 4.02
C GLN A 60 -13.13 5.70 3.77
N LEU A 61 -12.33 5.55 4.82
CA LEU A 61 -11.14 4.70 4.77
C LEU A 61 -11.60 3.23 4.80
N ALA A 62 -11.75 2.64 3.62
CA ALA A 62 -12.37 1.33 3.44
C ALA A 62 -11.39 0.18 3.72
N GLY A 63 -10.10 0.44 3.68
CA GLY A 63 -9.06 -0.54 3.97
C GLY A 63 -7.66 0.01 3.84
N ILE A 64 -6.71 -0.81 4.23
CA ILE A 64 -5.28 -0.52 4.16
C ILE A 64 -4.62 -1.39 3.08
N GLU A 65 -3.84 -0.75 2.24
CA GLU A 65 -2.95 -1.42 1.29
C GLU A 65 -1.61 -0.67 1.22
N SER A 66 -0.57 -1.19 1.84
CA SER A 66 -0.50 -2.41 2.64
C SER A 66 0.11 -2.12 4.01
N VAL A 67 -0.06 -3.05 4.95
CA VAL A 67 0.85 -3.16 6.08
C VAL A 67 1.98 -4.07 5.63
N ASN A 68 3.19 -3.51 5.46
CA ASN A 68 4.33 -4.24 4.92
C ASN A 68 4.85 -5.27 5.91
N ILE A 69 5.01 -6.51 5.46
CA ILE A 69 5.62 -7.59 6.25
C ILE A 69 7.14 -7.44 6.20
N HIS A 70 7.79 -7.42 7.36
CA HIS A 70 9.25 -7.32 7.47
C HIS A 70 9.95 -8.55 6.89
N ASP A 71 11.12 -8.35 6.28
CA ASP A 71 11.86 -9.43 5.63
C ASP A 71 12.30 -10.55 6.58
N ALA A 72 12.56 -10.22 7.85
CA ALA A 72 12.83 -11.21 8.88
C ALA A 72 11.75 -12.30 8.98
N ILE A 73 10.46 -11.93 8.80
CA ILE A 73 9.35 -12.89 8.78
C ILE A 73 9.40 -13.73 7.50
N LYS A 74 9.63 -13.08 6.36
CA LYS A 74 9.61 -13.73 5.04
C LYS A 74 10.71 -14.79 4.88
N ILE A 75 11.88 -14.55 5.45
CA ILE A 75 13.04 -15.47 5.38
C ILE A 75 13.21 -16.35 6.62
N GLY A 76 12.35 -16.17 7.63
CA GLY A 76 12.38 -16.99 8.85
C GLY A 76 13.59 -16.72 9.75
N SER A 77 14.07 -15.47 9.82
CA SER A 77 15.23 -15.11 10.64
C SER A 77 14.97 -15.30 12.14
N PRO A 78 16.01 -15.39 12.99
CA PRO A 78 15.84 -15.63 14.43
C PRO A 78 15.03 -14.54 15.16
N ASP A 79 15.04 -13.32 14.67
CA ASP A 79 14.36 -12.15 15.24
C ASP A 79 12.93 -11.93 14.70
N ARG A 80 12.43 -12.85 13.85
CA ARG A 80 11.10 -12.74 13.22
C ARG A 80 9.95 -12.59 14.21
N GLU A 81 10.05 -13.21 15.38
CA GLU A 81 8.95 -13.20 16.37
C GLU A 81 8.62 -11.78 16.84
N GLN A 82 9.64 -10.92 17.00
CA GLN A 82 9.44 -9.51 17.34
C GLN A 82 8.62 -8.77 16.26
N TYR A 83 8.92 -9.03 14.98
CA TYR A 83 8.20 -8.39 13.87
C TYR A 83 6.80 -8.96 13.69
N ILE A 84 6.57 -10.23 14.04
CA ILE A 84 5.23 -10.83 14.09
C ILE A 84 4.39 -10.14 15.16
N GLU A 85 4.90 -9.94 16.37
CA GLU A 85 4.21 -9.23 17.45
C GLU A 85 3.89 -7.78 17.07
N ASN A 86 4.82 -7.08 16.43
CA ASN A 86 4.60 -5.72 15.93
C ASN A 86 3.49 -5.68 14.87
N TYR A 87 3.47 -6.68 13.98
CA TYR A 87 2.43 -6.81 12.96
C TYR A 87 1.05 -7.05 13.56
N ILE A 88 0.97 -7.96 14.54
CA ILE A 88 -0.27 -8.25 15.28
C ILE A 88 -0.77 -6.98 15.96
N THR A 89 0.09 -6.27 16.68
CA THR A 89 -0.25 -5.02 17.36
C THR A 89 -0.82 -3.98 16.37
N THR A 90 -0.21 -3.86 15.19
CA THR A 90 -0.70 -2.96 14.13
C THR A 90 -2.09 -3.37 13.66
N LEU A 91 -2.34 -4.66 13.42
CA LEU A 91 -3.67 -5.15 13.01
C LEU A 91 -4.73 -4.91 14.08
N GLU A 92 -4.40 -5.11 15.36
CA GLU A 92 -5.30 -4.83 16.47
C GLU A 92 -5.68 -3.34 16.54
N ARG A 93 -4.71 -2.44 16.37
CA ARG A 93 -4.94 -0.99 16.33
C ARG A 93 -5.82 -0.59 15.14
N LEU A 94 -5.59 -1.15 13.96
CA LEU A 94 -6.45 -0.94 12.79
C LEU A 94 -7.88 -1.42 13.05
N GLY A 95 -8.05 -2.59 13.67
CA GLY A 95 -9.34 -3.11 14.08
C GLY A 95 -10.06 -2.20 15.08
N GLN A 96 -9.35 -1.68 16.09
CA GLN A 96 -9.85 -0.71 17.06
C GLN A 96 -10.28 0.61 16.40
N ALA A 97 -9.55 1.05 15.36
CA ALA A 97 -9.92 2.21 14.55
C ALA A 97 -11.10 1.94 13.60
N GLY A 98 -11.66 0.73 13.58
CA GLY A 98 -12.78 0.32 12.73
C GLY A 98 -12.39 0.04 11.28
N ILE A 99 -11.13 -0.28 11.02
CA ILE A 99 -10.62 -0.66 9.70
C ILE A 99 -10.48 -2.19 9.67
N HIS A 100 -11.35 -2.85 8.88
CA HIS A 100 -11.48 -4.31 8.89
C HIS A 100 -10.91 -4.99 7.64
N MET A 101 -10.35 -4.24 6.71
CA MET A 101 -9.71 -4.78 5.52
C MET A 101 -8.25 -4.32 5.47
N VAL A 102 -7.34 -5.29 5.44
CA VAL A 102 -5.89 -5.06 5.32
C VAL A 102 -5.35 -5.99 4.25
N CYS A 103 -4.73 -5.40 3.24
CA CYS A 103 -3.92 -6.15 2.29
C CYS A 103 -2.50 -6.29 2.82
N TYR A 104 -1.85 -7.39 2.51
CA TYR A 104 -0.45 -7.62 2.79
C TYR A 104 0.24 -8.18 1.55
N ASN A 105 1.53 -7.99 1.48
CA ASN A 105 2.38 -8.64 0.48
C ASN A 105 3.41 -9.53 1.17
N PHE A 106 3.64 -10.70 0.60
CA PHE A 106 4.62 -11.67 1.10
C PHE A 106 5.56 -12.03 -0.04
N MET A 107 6.34 -11.04 -0.48
CA MET A 107 7.30 -11.20 -1.58
C MET A 107 8.71 -11.24 -0.99
N PRO A 108 9.33 -12.43 -0.86
CA PRO A 108 10.69 -12.53 -0.35
C PRO A 108 11.67 -12.05 -1.42
N VAL A 109 12.67 -11.27 -1.00
CA VAL A 109 13.84 -10.80 -1.78
C VAL A 109 13.49 -9.78 -2.88
N PHE A 110 12.58 -10.09 -3.78
CA PHE A 110 12.18 -9.22 -4.89
C PHE A 110 10.78 -8.68 -4.65
N ASP A 111 10.69 -7.42 -4.25
CA ASP A 111 9.43 -6.70 -4.12
C ASP A 111 9.24 -5.78 -5.32
N TRP A 112 8.06 -5.79 -5.92
CA TRP A 112 7.61 -4.82 -6.94
C TRP A 112 8.61 -4.46 -8.06
N THR A 113 9.39 -5.44 -8.54
CA THR A 113 10.32 -5.22 -9.65
C THR A 113 9.57 -4.83 -10.93
N ARG A 114 10.06 -3.78 -11.60
CA ARG A 114 9.53 -3.28 -12.88
C ARG A 114 10.68 -3.02 -13.84
N THR A 115 10.47 -3.34 -15.11
CA THR A 115 11.42 -3.04 -16.19
C THR A 115 11.15 -1.68 -16.82
N ASP A 116 9.91 -1.21 -16.74
CA ASP A 116 9.49 0.11 -17.21
C ASP A 116 8.44 0.70 -16.24
N LEU A 117 8.65 1.93 -15.81
CA LEU A 117 7.72 2.63 -14.90
C LEU A 117 6.66 3.44 -15.65
N PHE A 118 6.82 3.66 -16.94
CA PHE A 118 5.98 4.52 -17.76
C PHE A 118 5.64 3.88 -19.11
N HIS A 119 5.44 2.56 -19.12
CA HIS A 119 5.11 1.83 -20.34
C HIS A 119 3.85 2.38 -21.00
N PRO A 120 3.91 2.81 -22.28
CA PRO A 120 2.74 3.36 -22.97
C PRO A 120 1.64 2.30 -23.15
N VAL A 121 0.39 2.71 -22.88
CA VAL A 121 -0.80 1.90 -23.10
C VAL A 121 -1.61 2.45 -24.26
N GLY A 122 -2.42 1.60 -24.91
CA GLY A 122 -3.13 1.94 -26.13
C GLY A 122 -4.15 3.10 -26.04
N ASP A 123 -4.52 3.51 -24.82
CA ASP A 123 -5.41 4.63 -24.55
C ASP A 123 -4.67 5.97 -24.30
N GLY A 124 -3.35 5.97 -24.44
CA GLY A 124 -2.50 7.14 -24.20
C GLY A 124 -2.06 7.33 -22.74
N SER A 125 -2.48 6.45 -21.83
CA SER A 125 -1.96 6.42 -20.47
C SER A 125 -0.63 5.65 -20.38
N THR A 126 -0.04 5.63 -19.18
CA THR A 126 1.14 4.81 -18.89
C THR A 126 0.84 3.85 -17.74
N ALA A 127 1.52 2.71 -17.71
CA ALA A 127 1.41 1.73 -16.65
C ALA A 127 2.78 1.21 -16.22
N LEU A 128 2.85 0.68 -15.00
CA LEU A 128 3.98 -0.11 -14.57
C LEU A 128 4.04 -1.40 -15.38
N PHE A 129 5.20 -1.75 -15.91
CA PHE A 129 5.39 -2.90 -16.77
C PHE A 129 6.58 -3.75 -16.34
N TYR A 130 6.45 -5.06 -16.50
CA TYR A 130 7.53 -6.01 -16.26
C TYR A 130 7.71 -6.90 -17.46
N ASP A 131 8.90 -6.93 -18.05
CA ASP A 131 9.30 -7.84 -19.11
C ASP A 131 10.31 -8.84 -18.57
N CYS A 132 9.88 -10.07 -18.42
CA CYS A 132 10.73 -11.14 -17.91
C CYS A 132 11.91 -11.47 -18.83
N LEU A 133 11.79 -11.23 -20.13
CA LEU A 133 12.86 -11.49 -21.09
C LEU A 133 14.00 -10.48 -20.93
N LEU A 134 13.68 -9.21 -20.66
CA LEU A 134 14.71 -8.20 -20.37
C LEU A 134 15.44 -8.48 -19.06
N TYR A 135 14.72 -9.00 -18.06
CA TYR A 135 15.31 -9.27 -16.75
C TYR A 135 16.14 -10.56 -16.72
N THR A 136 15.77 -11.56 -17.49
CA THR A 136 16.44 -12.87 -17.53
C THR A 136 17.45 -13.01 -18.68
N SER A 137 17.52 -12.04 -19.58
CA SER A 137 18.52 -12.03 -20.65
C SER A 137 19.92 -11.91 -20.03
N PRO A 138 20.84 -12.83 -20.33
CA PRO A 138 22.22 -12.66 -19.86
C PRO A 138 22.74 -11.34 -20.43
N SER A 139 23.31 -10.50 -19.56
CA SER A 139 24.02 -9.29 -20.01
C SER A 139 24.98 -9.70 -21.13
N PRO A 140 25.06 -8.94 -22.25
CA PRO A 140 26.13 -9.16 -23.21
C PRO A 140 27.45 -9.14 -22.45
N ARG A 141 28.18 -10.23 -22.49
CA ARG A 141 29.53 -10.24 -21.97
C ARG A 141 30.36 -9.40 -22.92
N ASP A 142 30.88 -8.30 -22.43
CA ASP A 142 31.94 -7.57 -23.08
C ASP A 142 33.17 -8.46 -23.26
#